data_f1affcdf8f4a2bd1bfb20a4ff6a6f953
#
_entry.id   f1affcdf8f4a2bd1bfb20a4ff6a6f953
#
_cell.length_a   1.000
_cell.length_b   1.000
_cell.length_c   1.000
_cell.angle_alpha   90.00
_cell.angle_beta   90.00
_cell.angle_gamma   90.00
#
_symmetry.space_group_name_H-M   'P 1'
#
loop_
_entity.id
_entity.type
_entity.pdbx_description
1 polymer ?
#
loop_
_entity_poly.entity_id
_entity_poly.type
_entity_poly.pdbx_seq_one_letter_code
_entity_poly.pdbx_strand_id
1 'polypeptide(L)'
;MLAAGKSRQLMLIPAWWWVISARTFLDRLANAPDLVENAKRIRCPVLFIRGDQEPKENYPAERFKENCASPCEVVIIPNCDHFYVGAEERVASIVRDWLSRTLS
;
A
#
# COMPACT_ATOMS: atom_id res chain seq x y z
N MET A 1 -12.89 -19.68 14.18
CA MET A 1 -12.66 -18.77 15.31
C MET A 1 -13.91 -18.09 15.78
N LEU A 2 -14.65 -17.43 14.91
CA LEU A 2 -15.86 -16.71 15.31
C LEU A 2 -16.95 -17.64 15.83
N ALA A 3 -17.16 -18.77 15.17
CA ALA A 3 -18.16 -19.74 15.56
C ALA A 3 -17.94 -20.32 16.96
N ALA A 4 -16.72 -20.30 17.46
CA ALA A 4 -16.37 -20.77 18.78
C ALA A 4 -16.40 -19.67 19.85
N GLY A 5 -16.95 -18.50 19.55
CA GLY A 5 -17.00 -17.38 20.48
C GLY A 5 -15.68 -16.70 20.72
N LYS A 6 -14.72 -16.90 19.83
CA LYS A 6 -13.35 -16.36 19.94
C LYS A 6 -13.11 -15.10 19.12
N SER A 7 -14.18 -14.34 18.79
CA SER A 7 -14.08 -13.15 17.95
C SER A 7 -13.19 -12.05 18.53
N ARG A 8 -13.05 -12.02 19.87
CA ARG A 8 -12.22 -11.04 20.57
C ARG A 8 -10.83 -11.58 20.92
N GLN A 9 -10.54 -12.82 20.54
CA GLN A 9 -9.22 -13.40 20.79
C GLN A 9 -8.18 -12.65 19.95
N LEU A 10 -7.06 -12.30 20.58
CA LEU A 10 -5.94 -11.66 19.89
C LEU A 10 -5.19 -12.69 19.05
N MET A 11 -4.69 -12.24 17.93
CA MET A 11 -3.87 -13.07 17.04
C MET A 11 -2.69 -12.25 16.50
N LEU A 12 -1.59 -12.94 16.25
CA LEU A 12 -0.41 -12.34 15.65
C LEU A 12 -0.46 -12.51 14.14
N ILE A 13 -0.23 -11.42 13.41
CA ILE A 13 -0.09 -11.46 11.95
C ILE A 13 1.41 -11.60 11.64
N PRO A 14 1.89 -12.80 11.24
CA PRO A 14 3.32 -13.08 11.19
C PRO A 14 4.13 -12.14 10.31
N ALA A 15 3.63 -11.79 9.14
CA ALA A 15 4.37 -10.95 8.19
C ALA A 15 4.58 -9.53 8.70
N TRP A 16 3.69 -9.04 9.55
CA TRP A 16 3.67 -7.64 9.98
C TRP A 16 3.92 -7.49 11.48
N TRP A 17 3.98 -8.60 12.21
CA TRP A 17 4.12 -8.59 13.66
C TRP A 17 3.00 -7.82 14.37
N TRP A 18 1.82 -7.79 13.74
CA TRP A 18 0.65 -7.17 14.34
C TRP A 18 -0.08 -8.14 15.25
N VAL A 19 -0.57 -7.61 16.37
CA VAL A 19 -1.47 -8.35 17.26
C VAL A 19 -2.83 -7.66 17.18
N ILE A 20 -3.81 -8.35 16.60
CA ILE A 20 -5.16 -7.82 16.45
C ILE A 20 -6.16 -8.89 16.83
N SER A 21 -7.41 -8.49 17.09
CA SER A 21 -8.46 -9.47 17.36
C SER A 21 -8.84 -10.20 16.06
N ALA A 22 -9.35 -11.43 16.20
CA ALA A 22 -9.83 -12.21 15.07
C ALA A 22 -10.97 -11.45 14.34
N ARG A 23 -11.82 -10.77 15.09
CA ARG A 23 -12.91 -9.98 14.52
C ARG A 23 -12.38 -8.84 13.64
N THR A 24 -11.40 -8.10 14.13
CA THR A 24 -10.79 -7.01 13.38
C THR A 24 -10.12 -7.52 12.10
N PHE A 25 -9.42 -8.65 12.20
CA PHE A 25 -8.76 -9.26 11.05
C PHE A 25 -9.78 -9.66 9.98
N LEU A 26 -10.87 -10.32 10.37
CA LEU A 26 -11.90 -10.73 9.42
C LEU A 26 -12.64 -9.54 8.82
N ASP A 27 -12.91 -8.52 9.61
CA ASP A 27 -13.52 -7.28 9.11
C ASP A 27 -12.63 -6.63 8.06
N ARG A 28 -11.33 -6.60 8.30
CA ARG A 28 -10.36 -6.03 7.38
C ARG A 28 -10.31 -6.81 6.07
N LEU A 29 -10.36 -8.14 6.11
CA LEU A 29 -10.39 -8.97 4.90
C LEU A 29 -11.67 -8.76 4.09
N ALA A 30 -12.80 -8.61 4.79
CA ALA A 30 -14.11 -8.48 4.14
C ALA A 30 -14.33 -7.07 3.57
N ASN A 31 -13.83 -6.03 4.24
CA ASN A 31 -14.17 -4.64 3.96
C ASN A 31 -12.99 -3.79 3.47
N ALA A 32 -11.79 -4.36 3.40
CA ALA A 32 -10.64 -3.62 2.85
C ALA A 32 -10.92 -3.29 1.38
N PRO A 33 -10.71 -2.04 0.96
CA PRO A 33 -10.97 -1.67 -0.43
C PRO A 33 -9.98 -2.34 -1.37
N ASP A 34 -10.44 -2.67 -2.57
CA ASP A 34 -9.56 -3.12 -3.64
C ASP A 34 -8.84 -1.91 -4.21
N LEU A 35 -7.53 -1.86 -4.01
CA LEU A 35 -6.71 -0.73 -4.42
C LEU A 35 -6.77 -0.50 -5.93
N VAL A 36 -6.69 -1.56 -6.72
CA VAL A 36 -6.68 -1.48 -8.18
C VAL A 36 -8.03 -1.01 -8.71
N GLU A 37 -9.12 -1.52 -8.15
CA GLU A 37 -10.46 -1.06 -8.52
C GLU A 37 -10.68 0.41 -8.16
N ASN A 38 -10.18 0.84 -7.00
CA ASN A 38 -10.31 2.23 -6.58
C ASN A 38 -9.49 3.18 -7.44
N ALA A 39 -8.45 2.70 -8.11
CA ALA A 39 -7.66 3.53 -9.03
C ALA A 39 -8.52 4.18 -10.11
N LYS A 40 -9.56 3.49 -10.56
CA LYS A 40 -10.47 3.98 -11.60
C LYS A 40 -11.29 5.20 -11.15
N ARG A 41 -11.39 5.42 -9.84
CA ARG A 41 -12.20 6.48 -9.25
C ARG A 41 -11.39 7.70 -8.83
N ILE A 42 -10.07 7.60 -8.87
CA ILE A 42 -9.20 8.69 -8.44
C ILE A 42 -9.15 9.77 -9.54
N ARG A 43 -9.37 11.02 -9.13
CA ARG A 43 -9.43 12.16 -10.05
C ARG A 43 -8.31 13.18 -9.85
N CYS A 44 -7.29 12.82 -9.08
CA CYS A 44 -6.14 13.67 -8.85
C CYS A 44 -4.88 12.93 -9.30
N PRO A 45 -3.79 13.65 -9.60
CA PRO A 45 -2.52 13.00 -9.91
C PRO A 45 -2.05 12.13 -8.76
N VAL A 46 -1.42 11.00 -9.07
CA VAL A 46 -0.97 10.00 -8.10
C VAL A 46 0.50 9.71 -8.30
N LEU A 47 1.23 9.62 -7.20
CA LEU A 47 2.57 9.07 -7.15
C LEU A 47 2.54 7.80 -6.33
N PHE A 48 2.92 6.68 -6.93
CA PHE A 48 2.98 5.38 -6.26
C PHE A 48 4.45 4.96 -6.14
N ILE A 49 4.94 4.87 -4.91
CA ILE A 49 6.32 4.47 -4.65
C ILE A 49 6.31 3.09 -4.01
N ARG A 50 7.13 2.19 -4.53
CA ARG A 50 7.29 0.86 -3.97
C ARG A 50 8.77 0.50 -3.93
N GLY A 51 9.21 -0.18 -2.86
CA GLY A 51 10.51 -0.83 -2.83
C GLY A 51 10.46 -2.12 -3.64
N ASP A 52 11.56 -2.46 -4.30
CA ASP A 52 11.61 -3.66 -5.14
C ASP A 52 11.49 -4.96 -4.33
N GLN A 53 11.73 -4.90 -3.03
CA GLN A 53 11.58 -6.05 -2.13
C GLN A 53 10.17 -6.18 -1.56
N GLU A 54 9.28 -5.23 -1.83
CA GLU A 54 7.88 -5.32 -1.44
C GLU A 54 7.12 -6.22 -2.41
N PRO A 55 6.29 -7.17 -1.91
CA PRO A 55 5.55 -8.07 -2.79
C PRO A 55 4.60 -7.32 -3.72
N LYS A 56 4.66 -7.64 -5.00
CA LYS A 56 3.78 -7.01 -6.00
C LYS A 56 2.31 -7.30 -5.76
N GLU A 57 2.00 -8.45 -5.18
CA GLU A 57 0.64 -8.85 -4.87
C GLU A 57 0.02 -7.96 -3.80
N ASN A 58 0.83 -7.49 -2.85
CA ASN A 58 0.38 -6.63 -1.77
C ASN A 58 0.42 -5.14 -2.14
N TYR A 59 1.33 -4.79 -3.06
CA TYR A 59 1.57 -3.40 -3.47
C TYR A 59 1.61 -3.32 -5.00
N PRO A 60 0.46 -3.51 -5.67
CA PRO A 60 0.40 -3.67 -7.12
C PRO A 60 0.48 -2.34 -7.87
N ALA A 61 1.63 -1.68 -7.80
CA ALA A 61 1.82 -0.35 -8.39
C ALA A 61 1.58 -0.31 -9.88
N GLU A 62 2.06 -1.32 -10.62
CA GLU A 62 1.92 -1.38 -12.06
C GLU A 62 0.46 -1.55 -12.49
N ARG A 63 -0.26 -2.44 -11.81
CA ARG A 63 -1.69 -2.65 -12.07
C ARG A 63 -2.51 -1.43 -11.67
N PHE A 64 -2.11 -0.76 -10.60
CA PHE A 64 -2.75 0.48 -10.18
C PHE A 64 -2.62 1.53 -11.28
N LYS A 65 -1.42 1.71 -11.81
CA LYS A 65 -1.18 2.67 -12.89
C LYS A 65 -2.02 2.37 -14.13
N GLU A 66 -2.09 1.10 -14.53
CA GLU A 66 -2.87 0.68 -15.69
C GLU A 66 -4.35 0.99 -15.56
N ASN A 67 -4.88 0.97 -14.33
CA ASN A 67 -6.29 1.19 -14.07
C ASN A 67 -6.61 2.61 -13.59
N CYS A 68 -5.61 3.44 -13.37
CA CYS A 68 -5.82 4.79 -12.84
C CYS A 68 -6.38 5.71 -13.92
N ALA A 69 -7.51 6.38 -13.62
CA ALA A 69 -8.15 7.32 -14.52
C ALA A 69 -7.41 8.66 -14.60
N SER A 70 -6.52 8.94 -13.65
CA SER A 70 -5.74 10.17 -13.56
C SER A 70 -4.27 9.87 -13.84
N PRO A 71 -3.45 10.91 -14.09
CA PRO A 71 -2.02 10.70 -14.26
C PRO A 71 -1.41 9.99 -13.06
N CYS A 72 -0.73 8.90 -13.29
CA CYS A 72 -0.11 8.10 -12.24
C CYS A 72 1.34 7.81 -12.59
N GLU A 73 2.24 8.21 -11.70
CA GLU A 73 3.66 7.92 -11.83
C GLU A 73 4.01 6.82 -10.83
N VAL A 74 4.73 5.81 -11.29
CA VAL A 74 5.20 4.70 -10.45
C VAL A 74 6.71 4.77 -10.36
N VAL A 75 7.24 4.73 -9.14
CA VAL A 75 8.67 4.69 -8.88
C VAL A 75 8.99 3.44 -8.06
N ILE A 76 9.86 2.60 -8.58
CA ILE A 76 10.33 1.40 -7.88
C ILE A 76 11.74 1.69 -7.38
N ILE A 77 11.94 1.60 -6.07
CA ILE A 77 13.24 1.88 -5.46
C ILE A 77 14.03 0.57 -5.33
N PRO A 78 15.21 0.47 -5.94
CA PRO A 78 16.00 -0.76 -5.88
C PRO A 78 16.55 -1.01 -4.48
N ASN A 79 16.68 -2.29 -4.12
CA ASN A 79 17.23 -2.76 -2.84
C ASN A 79 16.50 -2.15 -1.65
N CYS A 80 15.18 -2.01 -1.75
CA CYS A 80 14.37 -1.32 -0.75
C CYS A 80 13.22 -2.21 -0.27
N ASP A 81 13.07 -2.30 1.04
CA ASP A 81 11.97 -3.01 1.66
C ASP A 81 10.80 -2.06 2.01
N HIS A 82 9.83 -2.56 2.73
CA HIS A 82 8.65 -1.78 3.13
C HIS A 82 8.98 -0.63 4.08
N PHE A 83 10.08 -0.73 4.80
CA PHE A 83 10.46 0.29 5.78
C PHE A 83 11.34 1.39 5.20
N TYR A 84 11.79 1.24 3.97
CA TYR A 84 12.62 2.22 3.26
C TYR A 84 13.90 2.60 4.00
N VAL A 85 14.46 1.66 4.76
CA VAL A 85 15.70 1.89 5.50
C VAL A 85 16.84 2.17 4.52
N GLY A 86 17.51 3.32 4.72
CA GLY A 86 18.59 3.76 3.84
C GLY A 86 18.12 4.44 2.56
N ALA A 87 16.81 4.55 2.35
CA ALA A 87 16.24 5.18 1.15
C ALA A 87 15.41 6.43 1.47
N GLU A 88 15.42 6.89 2.71
CA GLU A 88 14.57 7.98 3.18
C GLU A 88 14.80 9.27 2.40
N GLU A 89 16.06 9.63 2.15
CA GLU A 89 16.38 10.86 1.40
C GLU A 89 15.96 10.74 -0.06
N ARG A 90 16.10 9.56 -0.63
CA ARG A 90 15.70 9.31 -2.01
C ARG A 90 14.18 9.42 -2.16
N VAL A 91 13.43 8.84 -1.23
CA VAL A 91 11.96 8.95 -1.21
C VAL A 91 11.56 10.42 -1.08
N ALA A 92 12.17 11.15 -0.15
CA ALA A 92 11.86 12.56 0.04
C ALA A 92 12.15 13.38 -1.22
N SER A 93 13.26 13.11 -1.89
CA SER A 93 13.62 13.80 -3.14
C SER A 93 12.62 13.51 -4.25
N ILE A 94 12.21 12.25 -4.39
CA ILE A 94 11.22 11.84 -5.40
C ILE A 94 9.89 12.54 -5.16
N VAL A 95 9.42 12.58 -3.93
CA VAL A 95 8.17 13.23 -3.57
C VAL A 95 8.25 14.73 -3.83
N ARG A 96 9.34 15.37 -3.43
CA ARG A 96 9.55 16.81 -3.65
C ARG A 96 9.52 17.15 -5.12
N ASP A 97 10.24 16.40 -5.95
CA ASP A 97 10.31 16.67 -7.39
C ASP A 97 8.96 16.45 -8.06
N TRP A 98 8.24 15.39 -7.64
CA TRP A 98 6.91 15.11 -8.16
C TRP A 98 5.93 16.24 -7.78
N LEU A 99 5.95 16.70 -6.54
CA LEU A 99 5.10 17.81 -6.10
C LEU A 99 5.39 19.08 -6.88
N SER A 100 6.67 19.40 -7.11
CA SER A 100 7.05 20.59 -7.89
C SER A 100 6.49 20.55 -9.29
N ARG A 101 6.56 19.39 -9.96
CA ARG A 101 6.04 19.24 -11.33
C ARG A 101 4.52 19.22 -11.37
N THR A 102 3.88 18.73 -10.33
CA THR A 102 2.43 18.51 -10.31
C THR A 102 1.66 19.75 -9.85
N LEU A 103 2.22 20.51 -8.92
CA LEU A 103 1.55 21.68 -8.34
C LEU A 103 1.95 22.99 -8.98
N SER A 104 2.87 22.98 -9.91
CA SER A 104 3.30 24.21 -10.59
C SER A 104 2.37 24.62 -11.72
#